data_4526bd22a0bfbc262190dee79c2d1484
#
_entry.id   4526bd22a0bfbc262190dee79c2d1484
#
_cell.length_a   1.000
_cell.length_b   1.000
_cell.length_c   1.000
_cell.angle_alpha   90.00
_cell.angle_beta   90.00
_cell.angle_gamma   90.00
#
_symmetry.space_group_name_H-M   'P 1'
#
loop_
_entity.id
_entity.type
_entity.pdbx_description
1 polymer ?
#
loop_
_entity_poly.entity_id
_entity_poly.type
_entity_poly.pdbx_seq_one_letter_code
_entity_poly.pdbx_strand_id
1 'polypeptide(L)'
;MENKETFNFVAGEYDRYRPVYPSAMFDDIFTYLQMNKEDPILEIGCGTGQATGGLVSKNYTNITCIELGSNLAKFTADKFKAYPSIQVINTSFEDWNNEGKQFQLIVSGTAFHFIDPEIGYRRAWELLENTGGIGLFWTIHVPGFDQLHNEIRSHYAALAPHLDDARYPSPDEVIQERRQMTEQSGWFTDIVVKEYNWTQSCSSEEYAALLNTNSKHQQLSEEVRGSLLERIKNSIDHAGGTIDKQHKVALFLGKKKV
;
A
#
# COMPACT_ATOMS: atom_id res chain seq x y z
N MET A 1 -1.66 -20.72 2.46
CA MET A 1 -1.32 -19.47 3.17
C MET A 1 -2.17 -18.35 2.57
N GLU A 2 -2.97 -17.67 3.34
CA GLU A 2 -3.73 -16.53 2.82
C GLU A 2 -2.76 -15.42 2.40
N ASN A 3 -3.09 -14.65 1.35
CA ASN A 3 -2.24 -13.56 0.83
C ASN A 3 -1.82 -12.54 1.91
N LYS A 4 -2.62 -12.39 2.96
CA LYS A 4 -2.38 -11.52 4.13
C LYS A 4 -1.11 -11.88 4.92
N GLU A 5 -0.72 -13.18 4.97
CA GLU A 5 0.38 -13.67 5.80
C GLU A 5 1.73 -13.70 5.08
N THR A 6 1.73 -13.64 3.77
CA THR A 6 2.95 -13.79 2.94
C THR A 6 3.98 -12.67 3.20
N PHE A 7 3.52 -11.46 3.51
CA PHE A 7 4.38 -10.30 3.77
C PHE A 7 5.15 -10.38 5.09
N ASN A 8 4.72 -11.24 6.01
CA ASN A 8 5.30 -11.35 7.35
C ASN A 8 6.76 -11.86 7.35
N PHE A 9 7.22 -12.47 6.25
CA PHE A 9 8.54 -13.10 6.16
C PHE A 9 9.62 -12.20 5.53
N VAL A 10 9.26 -11.13 4.83
CA VAL A 10 10.17 -10.27 4.04
C VAL A 10 10.17 -8.81 4.49
N ALA A 11 9.86 -8.53 5.76
CA ALA A 11 9.66 -7.18 6.28
C ALA A 11 10.85 -6.23 6.00
N GLY A 12 12.09 -6.68 6.16
CA GLY A 12 13.28 -5.85 5.94
C GLY A 12 13.51 -5.47 4.47
N GLU A 13 13.32 -6.42 3.54
CA GLU A 13 13.42 -6.16 2.10
C GLU A 13 12.24 -5.31 1.63
N TYR A 14 11.06 -5.58 2.16
CA TYR A 14 9.84 -4.80 1.88
C TYR A 14 10.05 -3.32 2.23
N ASP A 15 10.57 -3.02 3.43
CA ASP A 15 10.84 -1.64 3.86
C ASP A 15 11.88 -0.93 2.99
N ARG A 16 12.89 -1.67 2.53
CA ARG A 16 14.02 -1.10 1.77
C ARG A 16 13.68 -0.82 0.30
N TYR A 17 12.93 -1.70 -0.35
CA TYR A 17 12.76 -1.66 -1.80
C TYR A 17 11.38 -1.17 -2.27
N ARG A 18 10.37 -1.17 -1.39
CA ARG A 18 9.07 -0.60 -1.75
C ARG A 18 9.15 0.93 -1.80
N PRO A 19 8.53 1.55 -2.82
CA PRO A 19 8.54 3.00 -2.94
C PRO A 19 7.84 3.66 -1.76
N VAL A 20 8.41 4.79 -1.32
CA VAL A 20 7.78 5.67 -0.33
C VAL A 20 6.63 6.42 -0.99
N TYR A 21 5.55 6.61 -0.28
CA TYR A 21 4.41 7.39 -0.78
C TYR A 21 4.78 8.87 -0.96
N PRO A 22 4.25 9.53 -2.02
CA PRO A 22 4.55 10.94 -2.29
C PRO A 22 4.17 11.86 -1.12
N SER A 23 5.08 12.75 -0.75
CA SER A 23 4.87 13.71 0.35
C SER A 23 3.63 14.59 0.13
N ALA A 24 3.38 15.01 -1.12
CA ALA A 24 2.20 15.79 -1.50
C ALA A 24 0.87 15.05 -1.21
N MET A 25 0.86 13.71 -1.25
CA MET A 25 -0.33 12.93 -0.93
C MET A 25 -0.78 13.15 0.51
N PHE A 26 0.16 13.19 1.45
CA PHE A 26 -0.16 13.45 2.85
C PHE A 26 -0.63 14.90 3.07
N ASP A 27 -0.01 15.87 2.39
CA ASP A 27 -0.45 17.27 2.43
C ASP A 27 -1.91 17.41 1.95
N ASP A 28 -2.27 16.70 0.89
CA ASP A 28 -3.63 16.67 0.37
C ASP A 28 -4.63 16.04 1.36
N ILE A 29 -4.27 14.96 2.06
CA ILE A 29 -5.10 14.33 3.10
C ILE A 29 -5.40 15.35 4.22
N PHE A 30 -4.35 15.97 4.76
CA PHE A 30 -4.50 16.90 5.87
C PHE A 30 -5.25 18.17 5.49
N THR A 31 -5.03 18.67 4.27
CA THR A 31 -5.76 19.85 3.75
C THR A 31 -7.24 19.55 3.56
N TYR A 32 -7.56 18.35 3.02
CA TYR A 32 -8.94 17.94 2.75
C TYR A 32 -9.78 17.85 4.02
N LEU A 33 -9.22 17.33 5.12
CA LEU A 33 -9.88 17.20 6.41
C LEU A 33 -9.63 18.39 7.38
N GLN A 34 -8.81 19.38 6.98
CA GLN A 34 -8.42 20.51 7.81
C GLN A 34 -7.84 20.06 9.16
N MET A 35 -6.93 19.08 9.14
CA MET A 35 -6.42 18.42 10.34
C MET A 35 -5.48 19.26 11.17
N ASN A 36 -5.58 19.14 12.49
CA ASN A 36 -4.61 19.62 13.46
C ASN A 36 -3.55 18.52 13.74
N LYS A 37 -2.37 18.94 14.26
CA LYS A 37 -1.26 18.00 14.52
C LYS A 37 -1.56 16.96 15.59
N GLU A 38 -2.45 17.27 16.51
CA GLU A 38 -2.84 16.44 17.66
C GLU A 38 -4.03 15.51 17.34
N ASP A 39 -4.67 15.69 16.19
CA ASP A 39 -5.84 14.91 15.82
C ASP A 39 -5.49 13.41 15.76
N PRO A 40 -6.33 12.53 16.29
CA PRO A 40 -6.07 11.09 16.33
C PRO A 40 -6.22 10.45 14.95
N ILE A 41 -5.24 9.62 14.59
CA ILE A 41 -5.18 8.91 13.32
C ILE A 41 -5.19 7.41 13.58
N LEU A 42 -6.01 6.68 12.82
CA LEU A 42 -5.97 5.22 12.73
C LEU A 42 -5.35 4.82 11.39
N GLU A 43 -4.31 4.01 11.42
CA GLU A 43 -3.74 3.36 10.25
C GLU A 43 -4.10 1.87 10.23
N ILE A 44 -4.79 1.42 9.17
CA ILE A 44 -5.21 0.04 9.00
C ILE A 44 -4.23 -0.67 8.06
N GLY A 45 -3.59 -1.76 8.57
CA GLY A 45 -2.60 -2.52 7.82
C GLY A 45 -1.31 -1.73 7.61
N CYS A 46 -0.66 -1.33 8.71
CA CYS A 46 0.51 -0.45 8.64
C CYS A 46 1.74 -1.12 8.00
N GLY A 47 1.78 -2.45 7.91
CA GLY A 47 2.89 -3.19 7.32
C GLY A 47 4.21 -2.88 8.00
N THR A 48 5.22 -2.43 7.24
CA THR A 48 6.52 -1.96 7.75
C THR A 48 6.54 -0.44 8.01
N GLY A 49 5.38 0.21 8.03
CA GLY A 49 5.22 1.60 8.45
C GLY A 49 5.60 2.65 7.38
N GLN A 50 5.41 2.37 6.09
CA GLN A 50 5.65 3.36 5.04
C GLN A 50 4.67 4.55 5.15
N ALA A 51 3.38 4.29 5.35
CA ALA A 51 2.40 5.35 5.50
C ALA A 51 2.56 6.03 6.87
N THR A 52 2.80 5.27 7.94
CA THR A 52 3.19 5.82 9.26
C THR A 52 4.35 6.81 9.13
N GLY A 53 5.43 6.44 8.40
CA GLY A 53 6.58 7.31 8.16
C GLY A 53 6.22 8.59 7.41
N GLY A 54 5.31 8.50 6.45
CA GLY A 54 4.78 9.66 5.74
C GLY A 54 4.01 10.62 6.65
N LEU A 55 3.16 10.10 7.55
CA LEU A 55 2.45 10.88 8.56
C LEU A 55 3.43 11.56 9.54
N VAL A 56 4.38 10.80 10.07
CA VAL A 56 5.43 11.29 10.98
C VAL A 56 6.29 12.38 10.34
N SER A 57 6.65 12.25 9.06
CA SER A 57 7.44 13.26 8.34
C SER A 57 6.73 14.61 8.24
N LYS A 58 5.41 14.61 8.42
CA LYS A 58 4.55 15.81 8.47
C LYS A 58 4.21 16.23 9.91
N ASN A 59 4.88 15.65 10.92
CA ASN A 59 4.67 15.91 12.35
C ASN A 59 3.27 15.49 12.87
N TYR A 60 2.64 14.49 12.27
CA TYR A 60 1.47 13.84 12.82
C TYR A 60 1.93 12.55 13.51
N THR A 61 1.84 12.50 14.82
CA THR A 61 2.38 11.38 15.63
C THR A 61 1.35 10.72 16.54
N ASN A 62 0.14 11.27 16.65
CA ASN A 62 -0.96 10.65 17.40
C ASN A 62 -1.60 9.54 16.54
N ILE A 63 -0.92 8.40 16.43
CA ILE A 63 -1.26 7.33 15.48
C ILE A 63 -1.50 6.02 16.23
N THR A 64 -2.64 5.40 15.98
CA THR A 64 -2.90 4.00 16.30
C THR A 64 -2.77 3.19 15.01
N CYS A 65 -1.83 2.24 14.97
CA CYS A 65 -1.62 1.34 13.85
C CYS A 65 -2.18 -0.04 14.18
N ILE A 66 -2.94 -0.62 13.27
CA ILE A 66 -3.42 -2.02 13.35
C ILE A 66 -2.72 -2.83 12.27
N GLU A 67 -2.14 -3.96 12.66
CA GLU A 67 -1.44 -4.86 11.76
C GLU A 67 -1.68 -6.32 12.13
N LEU A 68 -2.13 -7.13 11.17
CA LEU A 68 -2.41 -8.55 11.35
C LEU A 68 -1.13 -9.38 11.48
N GLY A 69 -0.12 -9.06 10.68
CA GLY A 69 1.16 -9.76 10.65
C GLY A 69 2.03 -9.44 11.85
N SER A 70 2.26 -10.43 12.73
CA SER A 70 3.00 -10.21 13.99
C SER A 70 4.43 -9.69 13.79
N ASN A 71 5.16 -10.17 12.76
CA ASN A 71 6.50 -9.69 12.46
C ASN A 71 6.49 -8.26 11.90
N LEU A 72 5.48 -7.92 11.08
CA LEU A 72 5.28 -6.58 10.56
C LEU A 72 4.92 -5.59 11.67
N ALA A 73 3.99 -5.98 12.55
CA ALA A 73 3.62 -5.18 13.72
C ALA A 73 4.82 -4.88 14.61
N LYS A 74 5.61 -5.92 14.93
CA LYS A 74 6.84 -5.76 15.70
C LYS A 74 7.85 -4.86 15.01
N PHE A 75 8.08 -5.06 13.70
CA PHE A 75 8.98 -4.24 12.91
C PHE A 75 8.60 -2.75 12.98
N THR A 76 7.33 -2.44 12.78
CA THR A 76 6.81 -1.07 12.83
C THR A 76 6.88 -0.47 14.23
N ALA A 77 6.56 -1.25 15.27
CA ALA A 77 6.72 -0.81 16.65
C ALA A 77 8.19 -0.46 16.98
N ASP A 78 9.14 -1.31 16.56
CA ASP A 78 10.56 -1.06 16.76
C ASP A 78 11.06 0.17 15.97
N LYS A 79 10.58 0.34 14.73
CA LYS A 79 10.93 1.48 13.85
C LYS A 79 10.49 2.82 14.44
N PHE A 80 9.32 2.88 15.05
CA PHE A 80 8.75 4.12 15.57
C PHE A 80 8.81 4.24 17.11
N LYS A 81 9.63 3.42 17.79
CA LYS A 81 9.78 3.44 19.26
C LYS A 81 10.19 4.79 19.87
N ALA A 82 10.77 5.69 19.07
CA ALA A 82 11.11 7.05 19.49
C ALA A 82 9.89 7.99 19.60
N TYR A 83 8.71 7.55 19.12
CA TYR A 83 7.46 8.30 19.12
C TYR A 83 6.45 7.64 20.07
N PRO A 84 6.40 8.02 21.36
CA PRO A 84 5.56 7.32 22.36
C PRO A 84 4.04 7.46 22.10
N SER A 85 3.63 8.41 21.27
CA SER A 85 2.24 8.59 20.85
C SER A 85 1.81 7.67 19.69
N ILE A 86 2.76 6.91 19.09
CA ILE A 86 2.46 5.88 18.09
C ILE A 86 2.27 4.54 18.79
N GLN A 87 1.08 3.97 18.62
CA GLN A 87 0.73 2.65 19.16
C GLN A 87 0.57 1.66 18.02
N VAL A 88 1.26 0.53 18.09
CA VAL A 88 1.09 -0.57 17.12
C VAL A 88 0.45 -1.75 17.80
N ILE A 89 -0.71 -2.18 17.29
CA ILE A 89 -1.53 -3.24 17.85
C ILE A 89 -1.57 -4.40 16.84
N ASN A 90 -1.11 -5.57 17.27
CA ASN A 90 -1.14 -6.77 16.44
C ASN A 90 -2.51 -7.45 16.56
N THR A 91 -3.40 -7.15 15.64
CA THR A 91 -4.76 -7.71 15.55
C THR A 91 -5.33 -7.51 14.15
N SER A 92 -6.42 -8.19 13.81
CA SER A 92 -7.23 -7.85 12.64
C SER A 92 -8.02 -6.57 12.89
N PHE A 93 -8.34 -5.84 11.82
CA PHE A 93 -9.20 -4.66 11.92
C PHE A 93 -10.61 -5.06 12.34
N GLU A 94 -11.08 -6.21 11.89
CA GLU A 94 -12.40 -6.75 12.13
C GLU A 94 -12.62 -7.09 13.61
N ASP A 95 -11.59 -7.62 14.30
CA ASP A 95 -11.69 -8.10 15.69
C ASP A 95 -11.20 -7.07 16.73
N TRP A 96 -10.60 -5.97 16.27
CA TRP A 96 -10.04 -5.00 17.18
C TRP A 96 -11.09 -4.30 18.04
N ASN A 97 -10.91 -4.33 19.35
CA ASN A 97 -11.70 -3.54 20.30
C ASN A 97 -11.06 -2.16 20.48
N ASN A 98 -11.69 -1.12 19.94
CA ASN A 98 -11.22 0.26 20.01
C ASN A 98 -11.41 0.96 21.37
N GLU A 99 -12.01 0.29 22.35
CA GLU A 99 -12.24 0.83 23.70
C GLU A 99 -12.94 2.20 23.72
N GLY A 100 -13.79 2.48 22.73
CA GLY A 100 -14.51 3.74 22.57
C GLY A 100 -13.68 4.89 21.97
N LYS A 101 -12.46 4.64 21.50
CA LYS A 101 -11.66 5.64 20.78
C LYS A 101 -12.32 6.01 19.46
N GLN A 102 -12.26 7.29 19.11
CA GLN A 102 -12.65 7.80 17.79
C GLN A 102 -11.47 8.52 17.14
N PHE A 103 -11.51 8.66 15.81
CA PHE A 103 -10.40 9.17 15.01
C PHE A 103 -10.89 10.28 14.06
N GLN A 104 -10.06 11.30 13.89
CA GLN A 104 -10.30 12.33 12.88
C GLN A 104 -9.95 11.84 11.47
N LEU A 105 -8.98 10.93 11.37
CA LEU A 105 -8.56 10.35 10.10
C LEU A 105 -8.37 8.84 10.23
N ILE A 106 -8.91 8.09 9.27
CA ILE A 106 -8.56 6.68 9.06
C ILE A 106 -7.84 6.56 7.73
N VAL A 107 -6.61 6.02 7.76
CA VAL A 107 -5.81 5.77 6.55
C VAL A 107 -5.56 4.28 6.36
N SER A 108 -5.40 3.88 5.10
CA SER A 108 -4.92 2.54 4.76
C SER A 108 -4.16 2.57 3.44
N GLY A 109 -2.90 2.16 3.46
CA GLY A 109 -2.02 2.10 2.29
C GLY A 109 -1.92 0.69 1.72
N THR A 110 -2.58 0.41 0.60
CA THR A 110 -2.52 -0.89 -0.11
C THR A 110 -2.92 -2.10 0.77
N ALA A 111 -3.78 -1.88 1.76
CA ALA A 111 -4.21 -2.92 2.71
C ALA A 111 -5.73 -3.08 2.79
N PHE A 112 -6.52 -2.03 2.64
CA PHE A 112 -7.97 -2.05 2.88
C PHE A 112 -8.74 -3.07 2.01
N HIS A 113 -8.23 -3.44 0.86
CA HIS A 113 -8.83 -4.43 -0.04
C HIS A 113 -8.77 -5.89 0.46
N PHE A 114 -8.08 -6.13 1.58
CA PHE A 114 -8.10 -7.43 2.26
C PHE A 114 -9.26 -7.58 3.26
N ILE A 115 -9.99 -6.50 3.51
CA ILE A 115 -11.13 -6.46 4.42
C ILE A 115 -12.42 -6.54 3.59
N ASP A 116 -13.41 -7.28 4.07
CA ASP A 116 -14.72 -7.29 3.45
C ASP A 116 -15.27 -5.85 3.37
N PRO A 117 -15.65 -5.35 2.18
CA PRO A 117 -16.08 -3.97 2.02
C PRO A 117 -17.27 -3.59 2.91
N GLU A 118 -18.24 -4.49 3.12
CA GLU A 118 -19.41 -4.22 3.95
C GLU A 118 -19.01 -4.03 5.42
N ILE A 119 -18.03 -4.78 5.88
CA ILE A 119 -17.49 -4.66 7.24
C ILE A 119 -16.56 -3.44 7.32
N GLY A 120 -15.62 -3.33 6.40
CA GLY A 120 -14.54 -2.35 6.44
C GLY A 120 -15.02 -0.91 6.41
N TYR A 121 -15.88 -0.56 5.43
CA TYR A 121 -16.39 0.81 5.30
C TYR A 121 -17.30 1.20 6.45
N ARG A 122 -18.22 0.31 6.88
CA ARG A 122 -19.10 0.54 8.02
C ARG A 122 -18.30 0.76 9.30
N ARG A 123 -17.35 -0.13 9.58
CA ARG A 123 -16.52 -0.04 10.78
C ARG A 123 -15.62 1.21 10.78
N ALA A 124 -15.06 1.57 9.65
CA ALA A 124 -14.32 2.83 9.52
C ALA A 124 -15.23 4.04 9.84
N TRP A 125 -16.45 4.05 9.34
CA TRP A 125 -17.42 5.10 9.65
C TRP A 125 -17.77 5.14 11.15
N GLU A 126 -17.99 4.01 11.81
CA GLU A 126 -18.29 3.92 13.26
C GLU A 126 -17.13 4.50 14.10
N LEU A 127 -15.89 4.30 13.69
CA LEU A 127 -14.68 4.75 14.38
C LEU A 127 -14.31 6.21 14.15
N LEU A 128 -14.88 6.87 13.15
CA LEU A 128 -14.60 8.28 12.86
C LEU A 128 -15.38 9.23 13.74
N GLU A 129 -14.75 10.34 14.11
CA GLU A 129 -15.43 11.53 14.62
C GLU A 129 -16.40 12.10 13.56
N ASN A 130 -17.37 12.92 13.96
CA ASN A 130 -18.39 13.43 13.03
C ASN A 130 -17.80 14.34 11.92
N THR A 131 -16.66 14.97 12.18
CA THR A 131 -15.92 15.80 11.22
C THR A 131 -14.81 15.02 10.50
N GLY A 132 -14.63 13.77 10.86
CA GLY A 132 -13.54 12.92 10.36
C GLY A 132 -13.77 12.38 8.95
N GLY A 133 -12.75 11.69 8.46
CA GLY A 133 -12.82 11.06 7.14
C GLY A 133 -11.77 9.99 6.90
N ILE A 134 -11.85 9.41 5.72
CA ILE A 134 -10.93 8.37 5.25
C ILE A 134 -9.94 8.91 4.23
N GLY A 135 -8.72 8.33 4.24
CA GLY A 135 -7.71 8.48 3.21
C GLY A 135 -7.21 7.09 2.81
N LEU A 136 -7.88 6.45 1.85
CA LEU A 136 -7.51 5.14 1.35
C LEU A 136 -6.64 5.29 0.10
N PHE A 137 -5.50 4.62 0.01
CA PHE A 137 -4.64 4.76 -1.15
C PHE A 137 -3.97 3.45 -1.54
N TRP A 138 -3.76 3.29 -2.85
CA TRP A 138 -3.14 2.10 -3.42
C TRP A 138 -2.03 2.47 -4.40
N THR A 139 -0.92 1.75 -4.27
CA THR A 139 0.04 1.66 -5.37
C THR A 139 -0.58 0.82 -6.48
N ILE A 140 -0.72 1.40 -7.67
CA ILE A 140 -1.32 0.78 -8.83
C ILE A 140 -0.20 0.37 -9.79
N HIS A 141 -0.29 -0.85 -10.29
CA HIS A 141 0.65 -1.35 -11.28
C HIS A 141 0.47 -0.58 -12.61
N VAL A 142 1.59 -0.05 -13.13
CA VAL A 142 1.65 0.57 -14.44
C VAL A 142 2.53 -0.29 -15.33
N PRO A 143 1.97 -0.94 -16.37
CA PRO A 143 2.75 -1.78 -17.26
C PRO A 143 3.64 -0.92 -18.18
N GLY A 144 4.84 -1.40 -18.46
CA GLY A 144 5.71 -0.82 -19.48
C GLY A 144 5.48 -1.50 -20.83
N PHE A 145 5.73 -0.79 -21.95
CA PHE A 145 5.47 -1.30 -23.31
C PHE A 145 6.67 -1.16 -24.25
N ASP A 146 7.82 -0.75 -23.75
CA ASP A 146 9.07 -0.71 -24.54
C ASP A 146 9.64 -2.12 -24.80
N GLN A 147 10.74 -2.18 -25.52
CA GLN A 147 11.40 -3.43 -25.91
C GLN A 147 11.83 -4.25 -24.68
N LEU A 148 12.41 -3.62 -23.65
CA LEU A 148 12.86 -4.29 -22.43
C LEU A 148 11.69 -4.90 -21.66
N HIS A 149 10.60 -4.14 -21.49
CA HIS A 149 9.40 -4.65 -20.83
C HIS A 149 8.76 -5.81 -21.60
N ASN A 150 8.79 -5.79 -22.93
CA ASN A 150 8.32 -6.91 -23.76
C ASN A 150 9.19 -8.14 -23.59
N GLU A 151 10.52 -8.00 -23.49
CA GLU A 151 11.44 -9.10 -23.20
C GLU A 151 11.18 -9.68 -21.80
N ILE A 152 11.02 -8.84 -20.78
CA ILE A 152 10.66 -9.26 -19.42
C ILE A 152 9.34 -10.06 -19.43
N ARG A 153 8.32 -9.60 -20.16
CA ARG A 153 7.06 -10.35 -20.31
C ARG A 153 7.26 -11.74 -20.91
N SER A 154 8.19 -11.88 -21.85
CA SER A 154 8.50 -13.21 -22.42
C SER A 154 9.02 -14.19 -21.36
N HIS A 155 9.77 -13.71 -20.36
CA HIS A 155 10.24 -14.52 -19.24
C HIS A 155 9.08 -14.97 -18.33
N TYR A 156 8.13 -14.05 -18.05
CA TYR A 156 6.90 -14.41 -17.33
C TYR A 156 6.08 -15.45 -18.09
N ALA A 157 5.87 -15.24 -19.39
CA ALA A 157 5.13 -16.20 -20.23
C ALA A 157 5.76 -17.60 -20.20
N ALA A 158 7.09 -17.70 -20.12
CA ALA A 158 7.80 -18.97 -20.11
C ALA A 158 7.81 -19.65 -18.73
N LEU A 159 7.93 -18.91 -17.63
CA LEU A 159 8.19 -19.46 -16.29
C LEU A 159 7.02 -19.30 -15.31
N ALA A 160 6.23 -18.26 -15.46
CA ALA A 160 5.13 -17.92 -14.55
C ALA A 160 3.98 -17.21 -15.28
N PRO A 161 3.34 -17.84 -16.29
CA PRO A 161 2.38 -17.18 -17.19
C PRO A 161 1.15 -16.62 -16.48
N HIS A 162 0.86 -17.07 -15.26
CA HIS A 162 -0.23 -16.54 -14.43
C HIS A 162 0.10 -15.20 -13.77
N LEU A 163 1.37 -14.75 -13.83
CA LEU A 163 1.83 -13.46 -13.34
C LEU A 163 2.03 -12.43 -14.47
N ASP A 164 1.68 -12.74 -15.70
CA ASP A 164 1.79 -11.84 -16.83
C ASP A 164 0.87 -10.61 -16.61
N ASP A 165 1.47 -9.42 -16.60
CA ASP A 165 0.81 -8.14 -16.33
C ASP A 165 -0.16 -7.69 -17.42
N ALA A 166 -0.05 -8.22 -18.63
CA ALA A 166 -1.01 -7.99 -19.72
C ALA A 166 -2.44 -8.46 -19.39
N ARG A 167 -2.60 -9.25 -18.34
CA ARG A 167 -3.89 -9.77 -17.87
C ARG A 167 -4.48 -8.97 -16.71
N TYR A 168 -3.75 -7.97 -16.20
CA TYR A 168 -4.24 -7.13 -15.11
C TYR A 168 -5.17 -6.04 -15.62
N PRO A 169 -6.15 -5.62 -14.79
CA PRO A 169 -6.93 -4.44 -15.08
C PRO A 169 -6.04 -3.22 -15.32
N SER A 170 -6.45 -2.35 -16.22
CA SER A 170 -5.76 -1.07 -16.43
C SER A 170 -5.78 -0.22 -15.14
N PRO A 171 -4.84 0.72 -14.97
CA PRO A 171 -4.85 1.64 -13.84
C PRO A 171 -6.21 2.35 -13.66
N ASP A 172 -6.83 2.77 -14.75
CA ASP A 172 -8.10 3.49 -14.71
C ASP A 172 -9.26 2.58 -14.25
N GLU A 173 -9.29 1.32 -14.69
CA GLU A 173 -10.29 0.34 -14.23
C GLU A 173 -10.15 0.09 -12.71
N VAL A 174 -8.93 -0.06 -12.20
CA VAL A 174 -8.68 -0.23 -10.76
C VAL A 174 -9.14 1.00 -9.97
N ILE A 175 -8.83 2.21 -10.46
CA ILE A 175 -9.24 3.46 -9.83
C ILE A 175 -10.76 3.57 -9.80
N GLN A 176 -11.42 3.28 -10.91
CA GLN A 176 -12.87 3.36 -11.03
C GLN A 176 -13.57 2.34 -10.12
N GLU A 177 -13.06 1.11 -10.05
CA GLU A 177 -13.58 0.09 -9.14
C GLU A 177 -13.51 0.56 -7.68
N ARG A 178 -12.33 1.04 -7.22
CA ARG A 178 -12.14 1.50 -5.85
C ARG A 178 -13.01 2.72 -5.51
N ARG A 179 -13.16 3.64 -6.45
CA ARG A 179 -14.06 4.78 -6.33
C ARG A 179 -15.50 4.32 -6.14
N GLN A 180 -15.97 3.44 -7.02
CA GLN A 180 -17.34 2.92 -6.96
C GLN A 180 -17.59 2.18 -5.63
N MET A 181 -16.65 1.35 -5.16
CA MET A 181 -16.78 0.68 -3.86
C MET A 181 -16.94 1.68 -2.72
N THR A 182 -16.16 2.77 -2.72
CA THR A 182 -16.25 3.81 -1.69
C THR A 182 -17.60 4.55 -1.75
N GLU A 183 -18.05 4.93 -2.96
CA GLU A 183 -19.34 5.61 -3.19
C GLU A 183 -20.54 4.70 -2.81
N GLN A 184 -20.52 3.45 -3.26
CA GLN A 184 -21.60 2.47 -3.04
C GLN A 184 -21.68 2.01 -1.58
N SER A 185 -20.62 2.13 -0.80
CA SER A 185 -20.67 1.87 0.63
C SER A 185 -21.75 2.71 1.34
N GLY A 186 -22.02 3.91 0.83
CA GLY A 186 -23.04 4.82 1.36
C GLY A 186 -22.65 5.54 2.65
N TRP A 187 -21.48 5.25 3.23
CA TRP A 187 -21.00 5.77 4.51
C TRP A 187 -20.24 7.09 4.43
N PHE A 188 -19.80 7.48 3.21
CA PHE A 188 -18.94 8.65 2.99
C PHE A 188 -19.54 9.60 1.96
N THR A 189 -19.21 10.89 2.09
CA THR A 189 -19.60 11.97 1.19
C THR A 189 -18.36 12.75 0.74
N ASP A 190 -18.54 13.68 -0.23
CA ASP A 190 -17.48 14.55 -0.77
C ASP A 190 -16.27 13.74 -1.28
N ILE A 191 -16.54 12.60 -1.94
CA ILE A 191 -15.47 11.70 -2.37
C ILE A 191 -14.62 12.35 -3.45
N VAL A 192 -13.30 12.45 -3.17
CA VAL A 192 -12.29 13.00 -4.07
C VAL A 192 -11.26 11.92 -4.37
N VAL A 193 -10.87 11.79 -5.64
CA VAL A 193 -9.77 10.91 -6.06
C VAL A 193 -8.63 11.77 -6.59
N LYS A 194 -7.41 11.50 -6.10
CA LYS A 194 -6.17 12.13 -6.56
C LYS A 194 -5.16 11.09 -7.00
N GLU A 195 -4.41 11.38 -8.03
CA GLU A 195 -3.40 10.49 -8.59
C GLU A 195 -2.01 11.12 -8.52
N TYR A 196 -1.03 10.33 -8.14
CA TYR A 196 0.37 10.72 -8.04
C TYR A 196 1.21 9.77 -8.88
N ASN A 197 1.95 10.32 -9.84
CA ASN A 197 2.75 9.56 -10.76
C ASN A 197 4.22 9.99 -10.64
N TRP A 198 5.14 9.03 -10.64
CA TRP A 198 6.57 9.29 -10.74
C TRP A 198 7.28 8.12 -11.38
N THR A 199 8.50 8.36 -11.85
CA THR A 199 9.38 7.34 -12.40
C THR A 199 10.54 7.10 -11.46
N GLN A 200 10.87 5.84 -11.23
CA GLN A 200 12.05 5.42 -10.50
C GLN A 200 12.95 4.63 -11.46
N SER A 201 14.19 5.08 -11.65
CA SER A 201 15.20 4.29 -12.35
C SER A 201 15.80 3.31 -11.34
N CYS A 202 15.76 2.03 -11.67
CA CYS A 202 16.26 0.94 -10.85
C CYS A 202 17.40 0.21 -11.57
N SER A 203 18.44 -0.19 -10.85
CA SER A 203 19.38 -1.19 -11.33
C SER A 203 18.69 -2.56 -11.46
N SER A 204 19.34 -3.51 -12.12
CA SER A 204 18.83 -4.89 -12.25
C SER A 204 18.61 -5.55 -10.89
N GLU A 205 19.53 -5.33 -9.93
CA GLU A 205 19.43 -5.83 -8.57
C GLU A 205 18.26 -5.21 -7.81
N GLU A 206 18.11 -3.89 -7.87
CA GLU A 206 17.02 -3.17 -7.19
C GLU A 206 15.66 -3.58 -7.75
N TYR A 207 15.56 -3.74 -9.06
CA TYR A 207 14.32 -4.16 -9.69
C TYR A 207 13.95 -5.61 -9.32
N ALA A 208 14.91 -6.53 -9.35
CA ALA A 208 14.70 -7.91 -8.91
C ALA A 208 14.31 -7.99 -7.43
N ALA A 209 14.97 -7.20 -6.56
CA ALA A 209 14.63 -7.12 -5.15
C ALA A 209 13.20 -6.56 -4.94
N LEU A 210 12.80 -5.52 -5.67
CA LEU A 210 11.44 -4.99 -5.66
C LEU A 210 10.41 -6.06 -6.05
N LEU A 211 10.67 -6.81 -7.13
CA LEU A 211 9.81 -7.90 -7.57
C LEU A 211 9.72 -9.02 -6.52
N ASN A 212 10.84 -9.33 -5.85
CA ASN A 212 10.88 -10.33 -4.79
C ASN A 212 10.02 -9.95 -3.56
N THR A 213 9.72 -8.66 -3.33
CA THR A 213 8.78 -8.25 -2.28
C THR A 213 7.31 -8.45 -2.62
N ASN A 214 6.98 -8.84 -3.85
CA ASN A 214 5.60 -9.04 -4.27
C ASN A 214 5.07 -10.40 -3.82
N SER A 215 3.90 -10.43 -3.18
CA SER A 215 3.28 -11.67 -2.67
C SER A 215 3.10 -12.75 -3.73
N LYS A 216 2.75 -12.37 -4.97
CA LYS A 216 2.58 -13.32 -6.07
C LYS A 216 3.91 -13.99 -6.47
N HIS A 217 5.03 -13.25 -6.41
CA HIS A 217 6.36 -13.83 -6.65
C HIS A 217 6.78 -14.75 -5.50
N GLN A 218 6.45 -14.40 -4.26
CA GLN A 218 6.73 -15.24 -3.10
C GLN A 218 5.95 -16.58 -3.11
N GLN A 219 4.86 -16.66 -3.85
CA GLN A 219 4.08 -17.89 -4.02
C GLN A 219 4.69 -18.85 -5.07
N LEU A 220 5.63 -18.39 -5.90
CA LEU A 220 6.39 -19.23 -6.80
C LEU A 220 7.33 -20.16 -6.01
N SER A 221 7.63 -21.34 -6.56
CA SER A 221 8.73 -22.14 -6.02
C SER A 221 10.05 -21.37 -6.06
N GLU A 222 10.95 -21.63 -5.14
CA GLU A 222 12.25 -20.96 -5.07
C GLU A 222 13.04 -21.09 -6.38
N GLU A 223 13.00 -22.25 -7.03
CA GLU A 223 13.64 -22.50 -8.31
C GLU A 223 13.07 -21.63 -9.44
N VAL A 224 11.73 -21.58 -9.58
CA VAL A 224 11.06 -20.78 -10.61
C VAL A 224 11.29 -19.31 -10.37
N ARG A 225 11.13 -18.85 -9.12
CA ARG A 225 11.35 -17.47 -8.73
C ARG A 225 12.80 -17.04 -9.00
N GLY A 226 13.77 -17.83 -8.56
CA GLY A 226 15.19 -17.55 -8.79
C GLY A 226 15.54 -17.45 -10.28
N SER A 227 15.07 -18.43 -11.07
CA SER A 227 15.30 -18.43 -12.53
C SER A 227 14.63 -17.22 -13.22
N LEU A 228 13.43 -16.85 -12.81
CA LEU A 228 12.71 -15.69 -13.36
C LEU A 228 13.47 -14.39 -13.07
N LEU A 229 13.83 -14.16 -11.81
CA LEU A 229 14.52 -12.93 -11.39
C LEU A 229 15.89 -12.80 -12.05
N GLU A 230 16.62 -13.91 -12.20
CA GLU A 230 17.93 -13.92 -12.88
C GLU A 230 17.81 -13.57 -14.37
N ARG A 231 16.80 -14.11 -15.08
CA ARG A 231 16.56 -13.73 -16.49
C ARG A 231 16.20 -12.27 -16.62
N ILE A 232 15.35 -11.75 -15.73
CA ILE A 232 14.98 -10.32 -15.71
C ILE A 232 16.22 -9.43 -15.50
N LYS A 233 17.07 -9.76 -14.52
CA LYS A 233 18.34 -9.05 -14.30
C LYS A 233 19.20 -9.02 -15.54
N ASN A 234 19.43 -10.19 -16.16
CA ASN A 234 20.22 -10.30 -17.36
C ASN A 234 19.69 -9.42 -18.51
N SER A 235 18.35 -9.39 -18.71
CA SER A 235 17.75 -8.52 -19.73
C SER A 235 17.99 -7.03 -19.44
N ILE A 236 17.86 -6.61 -18.17
CA ILE A 236 18.15 -5.22 -17.78
C ILE A 236 19.62 -4.88 -17.99
N ASP A 237 20.54 -5.76 -17.60
CA ASP A 237 21.99 -5.54 -17.75
C ASP A 237 22.39 -5.43 -19.23
N HIS A 238 21.83 -6.27 -20.11
CA HIS A 238 22.04 -6.19 -21.57
C HIS A 238 21.44 -4.91 -22.19
N ALA A 239 20.38 -4.37 -21.59
CA ALA A 239 19.72 -3.15 -22.07
C ALA A 239 20.33 -1.84 -21.54
N GLY A 240 21.47 -1.90 -20.82
CA GLY A 240 22.16 -0.73 -20.28
C GLY A 240 22.20 -0.64 -18.76
N GLY A 241 21.78 -1.69 -18.04
CA GLY A 241 21.93 -1.85 -16.59
C GLY A 241 20.86 -1.16 -15.74
N THR A 242 19.91 -0.48 -16.35
CA THR A 242 18.80 0.18 -15.63
C THR A 242 17.46 -0.02 -16.32
N ILE A 243 16.38 0.03 -15.52
CA ILE A 243 15.01 0.03 -15.98
C ILE A 243 14.20 1.13 -15.30
N ASP A 244 13.40 1.87 -16.06
CA ASP A 244 12.52 2.90 -15.55
C ASP A 244 11.18 2.30 -15.13
N LYS A 245 10.97 2.21 -13.82
CA LYS A 245 9.70 1.75 -13.24
C LYS A 245 8.76 2.93 -13.04
N GLN A 246 7.63 2.89 -13.74
CA GLN A 246 6.54 3.83 -13.53
C GLN A 246 5.78 3.44 -12.25
N HIS A 247 5.57 4.42 -11.38
CA HIS A 247 4.76 4.29 -10.18
C HIS A 247 3.54 5.17 -10.27
N LYS A 248 2.42 4.65 -9.81
CA LYS A 248 1.17 5.38 -9.65
C LYS A 248 0.59 5.07 -8.28
N VAL A 249 0.18 6.10 -7.55
CA VAL A 249 -0.65 5.97 -6.35
C VAL A 249 -1.95 6.69 -6.59
N ALA A 250 -3.06 6.04 -6.31
CA ALA A 250 -4.37 6.68 -6.26
C ALA A 250 -4.83 6.80 -4.80
N LEU A 251 -5.19 8.02 -4.41
CA LEU A 251 -5.72 8.39 -3.10
C LEU A 251 -7.21 8.66 -3.23
N PHE A 252 -7.99 8.03 -2.36
CA PHE A 252 -9.44 8.19 -2.24
C PHE A 252 -9.74 8.83 -0.89
N LEU A 253 -10.26 10.04 -0.92
CA LEU A 253 -10.67 10.81 0.24
C LEU A 253 -12.19 10.79 0.36
N GLY A 254 -12.70 10.69 1.57
CA GLY A 254 -14.13 10.78 1.85
C GLY A 254 -14.36 11.29 3.26
N LYS A 255 -15.35 12.19 3.43
CA LYS A 255 -15.80 12.64 4.76
C LYS A 255 -16.85 11.71 5.30
N LYS A 256 -16.88 11.54 6.62
CA LYS A 256 -17.94 10.81 7.31
C LYS A 256 -19.29 11.41 6.95
N LYS A 257 -20.23 10.57 6.52
CA LYS A 257 -21.62 10.99 6.32
C LYS A 257 -22.34 10.99 7.67
N VAL A 258 -22.80 12.11 8.12
CA VAL A 258 -23.53 12.32 9.38
C VAL A 258 -25.04 12.15 9.16
#